data_0eb442701d1489a0624a2048d754c5a3
#
_entry.id   0eb442701d1489a0624a2048d754c5a3
#
_cell.length_a   1.000
_cell.length_b   1.000
_cell.length_c   1.000
_cell.angle_alpha   90.00
_cell.angle_beta   90.00
_cell.angle_gamma   90.00
#
_symmetry.space_group_name_H-M   'P 1'
#
loop_
_entity.id
_entity.type
_entity.pdbx_description
1 polymer ?
#
loop_
_entity_poly.entity_id
_entity_poly.type
_entity_poly.pdbx_seq_one_letter_code
_entity_poly.pdbx_strand_id
1 'polypeptide(L)'
;MVQRIVLLMVVGVAFTHSIADAHYLWVKIDQGNGDHGTANIYFEHSAAAGDGHYLDPFLESKTTWIRTVAEIEPKRLSLVEKRAEPDKRWVETPLPAKNPRSVDSYWLFGVYQYGKTNVLLHYYARYLDVDSHEDLHELGRADQMALDMVPHDSGRKLELRVLWNGKPVPDSVVHVRGPKGYKHNFTTDKRGIVRLTIGEDGEYSFRTSFEEQKAGKHGEEQYESIRHTATLMMTLPLSE
;
A
#
# COMPACT_ATOMS: atom_id res chain seq x y z
N MET A 1 -44.82 32.69 -42.39
CA MET A 1 -44.29 31.40 -42.02
C MET A 1 -43.01 31.66 -41.23
N VAL A 2 -43.08 31.70 -39.86
CA VAL A 2 -41.94 32.09 -39.03
C VAL A 2 -41.44 30.80 -38.36
N GLN A 3 -40.23 30.40 -38.71
CA GLN A 3 -39.58 29.18 -38.19
C GLN A 3 -38.95 29.54 -36.84
N ARG A 4 -39.43 28.94 -35.75
CA ARG A 4 -38.88 29.09 -34.40
C ARG A 4 -37.74 28.06 -34.26
N ILE A 5 -36.53 28.58 -34.13
CA ILE A 5 -35.35 27.76 -33.73
C ILE A 5 -35.37 27.62 -32.23
N VAL A 6 -35.53 26.39 -31.75
CA VAL A 6 -35.38 26.04 -30.31
C VAL A 6 -33.92 25.67 -30.10
N LEU A 7 -33.22 26.54 -29.38
CA LEU A 7 -31.83 26.30 -28.95
C LEU A 7 -31.85 25.45 -27.66
N LEU A 8 -31.50 24.16 -27.78
CA LEU A 8 -31.32 23.27 -26.61
C LEU A 8 -29.96 23.57 -25.97
N MET A 9 -29.97 24.24 -24.81
CA MET A 9 -28.80 24.37 -23.95
C MET A 9 -28.57 23.05 -23.21
N VAL A 10 -27.58 22.30 -23.60
CA VAL A 10 -27.07 21.15 -22.84
C VAL A 10 -26.19 21.70 -21.69
N VAL A 11 -26.75 21.76 -20.48
CA VAL A 11 -25.98 22.06 -19.28
C VAL A 11 -25.17 20.79 -18.93
N GLY A 12 -23.90 20.81 -19.29
CA GLY A 12 -22.94 19.79 -18.85
C GLY A 12 -22.68 19.97 -17.35
N VAL A 13 -23.26 19.10 -16.53
CA VAL A 13 -22.92 18.98 -15.12
C VAL A 13 -21.54 18.34 -15.05
N ALA A 14 -20.52 19.16 -14.87
CA ALA A 14 -19.17 18.68 -14.53
C ALA A 14 -19.25 18.11 -13.10
N PHE A 15 -19.30 16.78 -12.98
CA PHE A 15 -19.06 16.10 -11.73
C PHE A 15 -17.59 16.35 -11.34
N THR A 16 -17.34 17.35 -10.53
CA THR A 16 -16.08 17.46 -9.79
C THR A 16 -16.06 16.30 -8.80
N HIS A 17 -15.42 15.20 -9.18
CA HIS A 17 -15.04 14.17 -8.23
C HIS A 17 -14.07 14.85 -7.27
N SER A 18 -14.51 15.20 -6.08
CA SER A 18 -13.61 15.46 -4.97
C SER A 18 -12.80 14.19 -4.81
N ILE A 19 -11.51 14.28 -5.10
CA ILE A 19 -10.54 13.25 -4.74
C ILE A 19 -10.59 13.27 -3.21
N ALA A 20 -11.37 12.36 -2.62
CA ALA A 20 -11.30 12.12 -1.20
C ALA A 20 -9.84 11.78 -0.93
N ASP A 21 -9.17 12.61 -0.14
CA ASP A 21 -7.80 12.41 0.27
C ASP A 21 -7.74 11.09 1.03
N ALA A 22 -7.34 10.03 0.33
CA ALA A 22 -7.34 8.69 0.88
C ALA A 22 -6.00 8.45 1.59
N HIS A 23 -6.06 8.17 2.87
CA HIS A 23 -4.93 7.70 3.66
C HIS A 23 -4.65 6.23 3.35
N TYR A 24 -3.39 5.84 3.40
CA TYR A 24 -2.92 4.48 3.15
C TYR A 24 -1.97 4.06 4.25
N LEU A 25 -1.96 2.78 4.54
CA LEU A 25 -0.96 2.20 5.43
C LEU A 25 0.37 2.10 4.68
N TRP A 26 1.46 2.55 5.31
CA TRP A 26 2.82 2.49 4.80
C TRP A 26 3.76 1.93 5.84
N VAL A 27 4.71 1.14 5.40
CA VAL A 27 5.88 0.75 6.19
C VAL A 27 7.11 1.34 5.52
N LYS A 28 7.98 1.96 6.31
CA LYS A 28 9.28 2.49 5.86
C LYS A 28 10.35 2.15 6.87
N ILE A 29 11.52 1.71 6.41
CA ILE A 29 12.67 1.43 7.26
C ILE A 29 13.61 2.62 7.25
N ASP A 30 13.97 3.11 8.44
CA ASP A 30 15.08 4.04 8.68
C ASP A 30 16.30 3.24 9.14
N GLN A 31 17.29 3.14 8.27
CA GLN A 31 18.54 2.39 8.52
C GLN A 31 19.46 3.08 9.51
N GLY A 32 19.34 4.39 9.69
CA GLY A 32 20.22 5.21 10.54
C GLY A 32 19.86 5.18 12.02
N ASN A 33 18.78 4.53 12.41
CA ASN A 33 18.23 4.57 13.77
C ASN A 33 18.29 3.19 14.45
N GLY A 34 19.14 3.03 15.47
CA GLY A 34 19.34 1.77 16.20
C GLY A 34 20.30 0.79 15.49
N ASP A 35 20.55 -0.37 16.12
CA ASP A 35 21.58 -1.34 15.67
C ASP A 35 21.23 -1.98 14.30
N HIS A 36 19.95 -2.13 14.02
CA HIS A 36 19.46 -2.74 12.79
C HIS A 36 18.42 -1.87 12.08
N GLY A 37 18.31 -0.60 12.44
CA GLY A 37 17.32 0.32 11.93
C GLY A 37 15.97 0.21 12.66
N THR A 38 15.04 1.05 12.22
CA THR A 38 13.69 1.17 12.80
C THR A 38 12.65 1.08 11.69
N ALA A 39 11.63 0.26 11.85
CA ALA A 39 10.46 0.30 10.98
C ALA A 39 9.48 1.34 11.49
N ASN A 40 9.11 2.27 10.61
CA ASN A 40 8.12 3.31 10.84
C ASN A 40 6.85 2.97 10.06
N ILE A 41 5.71 3.03 10.72
CA ILE A 41 4.40 2.75 10.15
C ILE A 41 3.59 4.04 10.15
N TYR A 42 3.08 4.42 8.98
CA TYR A 42 2.29 5.62 8.77
C TYR A 42 0.92 5.26 8.21
N PHE A 43 -0.10 6.02 8.57
CA PHE A 43 -1.38 5.98 7.89
C PHE A 43 -1.69 7.36 7.33
N GLU A 44 -1.14 7.61 6.13
CA GLU A 44 -1.05 8.92 5.51
C GLU A 44 -1.11 8.82 3.97
N HIS A 45 -1.12 9.96 3.31
CA HIS A 45 -1.06 10.02 1.82
C HIS A 45 0.26 9.53 1.23
N SER A 46 1.31 9.47 2.05
CA SER A 46 2.66 9.01 1.68
C SER A 46 3.35 8.37 2.89
N ALA A 47 4.48 7.70 2.65
CA ALA A 47 5.29 7.08 3.70
C ALA A 47 6.07 8.12 4.52
N ALA A 48 5.36 9.03 5.17
CA ALA A 48 5.90 10.07 6.04
C ALA A 48 4.91 10.40 7.16
N ALA A 49 5.41 10.89 8.29
CA ALA A 49 4.58 11.26 9.41
C ALA A 49 3.72 12.48 9.10
N GLY A 50 2.42 12.36 9.32
CA GLY A 50 1.42 13.42 9.29
C GLY A 50 0.79 13.64 10.67
N ASP A 51 -0.44 14.15 10.73
CA ASP A 51 -1.14 14.47 11.98
C ASP A 51 -1.63 13.22 12.75
N GLY A 52 -1.62 12.06 12.09
CA GLY A 52 -2.04 10.79 12.68
C GLY A 52 -3.51 10.76 13.06
N HIS A 53 -4.36 11.52 12.37
CA HIS A 53 -5.80 11.65 12.66
C HIS A 53 -6.52 10.29 12.80
N TYR A 54 -6.14 9.29 11.98
CA TYR A 54 -6.74 7.95 12.01
C TYR A 54 -5.86 6.91 12.73
N LEU A 55 -4.86 7.32 13.48
CA LEU A 55 -3.89 6.36 14.05
C LEU A 55 -4.43 5.60 15.27
N ASP A 56 -5.35 6.20 16.04
CA ASP A 56 -5.86 5.58 17.27
C ASP A 56 -6.51 4.21 17.02
N PRO A 57 -7.44 4.03 16.05
CA PRO A 57 -7.99 2.72 15.73
C PRO A 57 -6.92 1.71 15.27
N PHE A 58 -5.87 2.16 14.57
CA PHE A 58 -4.75 1.32 14.18
C PHE A 58 -4.01 0.78 15.40
N LEU A 59 -3.77 1.63 16.41
CA LEU A 59 -3.08 1.23 17.63
C LEU A 59 -3.79 0.10 18.40
N GLU A 60 -5.10 -0.04 18.26
CA GLU A 60 -5.91 -1.07 18.93
C GLU A 60 -5.87 -2.42 18.21
N SER A 61 -5.84 -2.42 16.87
CA SER A 61 -6.05 -3.63 16.05
C SER A 61 -4.90 -3.99 15.10
N LYS A 62 -3.77 -3.31 15.22
CA LYS A 62 -2.59 -3.48 14.36
C LYS A 62 -1.92 -4.84 14.47
N THR A 63 -1.38 -5.33 13.37
CA THR A 63 -0.43 -6.43 13.36
C THR A 63 0.72 -6.13 12.40
N THR A 64 1.94 -6.21 12.91
CA THR A 64 3.16 -6.01 12.12
C THR A 64 4.12 -7.15 12.39
N TRP A 65 4.76 -7.63 11.33
CA TRP A 65 5.68 -8.77 11.37
C TRP A 65 7.00 -8.42 10.68
N ILE A 66 8.04 -9.13 11.06
CA ILE A 66 9.30 -9.21 10.32
C ILE A 66 9.52 -10.64 9.83
N ARG A 67 10.08 -10.79 8.64
CA ARG A 67 10.63 -12.02 8.07
C ARG A 67 12.05 -11.73 7.60
N THR A 68 12.93 -12.70 7.71
CA THR A 68 14.30 -12.66 7.17
C THR A 68 14.54 -13.92 6.35
N VAL A 69 15.57 -13.94 5.51
CA VAL A 69 15.96 -15.15 4.76
C VAL A 69 16.32 -16.30 5.73
N ALA A 70 16.93 -16.00 6.89
CA ALA A 70 17.22 -16.99 7.90
C ALA A 70 15.97 -17.50 8.65
N GLU A 71 14.88 -16.73 8.65
CA GLU A 71 13.65 -17.04 9.36
C GLU A 71 12.46 -16.48 8.59
N ILE A 72 11.89 -17.32 7.71
CA ILE A 72 10.77 -16.98 6.81
C ILE A 72 9.45 -16.88 7.57
N GLU A 73 9.28 -17.61 8.68
CA GLU A 73 8.09 -17.53 9.51
C GLU A 73 7.92 -16.13 10.09
N PRO A 74 6.72 -15.49 9.93
CA PRO A 74 6.50 -14.11 10.36
C PRO A 74 6.60 -13.99 11.88
N LYS A 75 7.54 -13.19 12.37
CA LYS A 75 7.62 -12.80 13.79
C LYS A 75 6.92 -11.50 14.05
N ARG A 76 6.03 -11.47 15.04
CA ARG A 76 5.37 -10.23 15.47
C ARG A 76 6.35 -9.22 16.04
N LEU A 77 6.14 -7.95 15.66
CA LEU A 77 6.84 -6.81 16.20
C LEU A 77 5.95 -6.04 17.19
N SER A 78 6.56 -5.56 18.29
CA SER A 78 5.91 -4.67 19.24
C SER A 78 6.07 -3.24 18.79
N LEU A 79 4.94 -2.54 18.63
CA LEU A 79 4.91 -1.18 18.09
C LEU A 79 4.73 -0.16 19.21
N VAL A 80 5.42 0.98 19.08
CA VAL A 80 5.34 2.11 20.00
C VAL A 80 4.91 3.35 19.22
N GLU A 81 3.93 4.08 19.75
CA GLU A 81 3.54 5.37 19.20
C GLU A 81 4.65 6.40 19.40
N LYS A 82 4.89 7.20 18.39
CA LYS A 82 5.83 8.34 18.39
C LYS A 82 5.12 9.62 18.00
N ARG A 83 5.63 10.70 18.56
CA ARG A 83 5.15 12.05 18.29
C ARG A 83 6.34 12.98 18.07
N ALA A 84 6.17 13.93 17.16
CA ALA A 84 7.11 15.02 16.94
C ALA A 84 6.35 16.32 16.71
N GLU A 85 6.94 17.43 17.15
CA GLU A 85 6.38 18.76 16.95
C GLU A 85 6.34 19.17 15.46
N PRO A 86 5.38 19.97 14.99
CA PRO A 86 4.29 20.51 15.83
C PRO A 86 3.12 19.53 16.04
N ASP A 87 2.81 18.57 15.16
CA ASP A 87 1.64 17.71 15.27
C ASP A 87 1.83 16.39 14.48
N LYS A 88 3.03 15.83 14.49
CA LYS A 88 3.31 14.58 13.77
C LYS A 88 3.15 13.37 14.66
N ARG A 89 2.47 12.33 14.15
CA ARG A 89 2.28 11.03 14.81
C ARG A 89 2.57 9.89 13.86
N TRP A 90 3.22 8.85 14.38
CA TRP A 90 3.42 7.58 13.68
C TRP A 90 3.64 6.45 14.70
N VAL A 91 3.83 5.25 14.18
CA VAL A 91 4.19 4.10 15.01
C VAL A 91 5.52 3.56 14.56
N GLU A 92 6.36 3.16 15.49
CA GLU A 92 7.67 2.59 15.16
C GLU A 92 7.99 1.34 15.98
N THR A 93 8.99 0.60 15.50
CA THR A 93 9.61 -0.51 16.22
C THR A 93 11.07 -0.64 15.83
N PRO A 94 11.99 -0.83 16.79
CA PRO A 94 13.34 -1.22 16.47
C PRO A 94 13.33 -2.60 15.79
N LEU A 95 14.18 -2.78 14.80
CA LEU A 95 14.25 -4.03 14.06
C LEU A 95 15.26 -4.99 14.70
N PRO A 96 14.90 -6.28 14.86
CA PRO A 96 15.76 -7.27 15.52
C PRO A 96 16.85 -7.84 14.60
N ALA A 97 16.78 -7.57 13.30
CA ALA A 97 17.70 -8.10 12.29
C ALA A 97 18.01 -7.06 11.22
N LYS A 98 19.18 -7.17 10.58
CA LYS A 98 19.57 -6.42 9.38
C LYS A 98 18.89 -6.99 8.13
N ASN A 99 19.04 -6.30 6.99
CA ASN A 99 18.70 -6.87 5.67
C ASN A 99 19.54 -8.15 5.38
N PRO A 100 19.02 -9.09 4.58
CA PRO A 100 17.75 -9.04 3.87
C PRO A 100 16.53 -9.37 4.77
N ARG A 101 15.47 -8.56 4.65
CA ARG A 101 14.26 -8.69 5.46
C ARG A 101 13.03 -8.12 4.76
N SER A 102 11.85 -8.57 5.18
CA SER A 102 10.56 -7.96 4.89
C SER A 102 9.90 -7.50 6.18
N VAL A 103 9.36 -6.29 6.20
CA VAL A 103 8.48 -5.82 7.27
C VAL A 103 7.10 -5.63 6.68
N ASP A 104 6.15 -6.39 7.22
CA ASP A 104 4.78 -6.48 6.74
C ASP A 104 3.83 -5.97 7.82
N SER A 105 2.82 -5.19 7.45
CA SER A 105 1.80 -4.70 8.37
C SER A 105 0.41 -4.87 7.79
N TYR A 106 -0.54 -5.25 8.65
CA TYR A 106 -1.94 -5.39 8.31
C TYR A 106 -2.81 -4.62 9.29
N TRP A 107 -3.86 -4.01 8.77
CA TRP A 107 -4.87 -3.31 9.54
C TRP A 107 -6.27 -3.50 8.98
N LEU A 108 -7.18 -3.97 9.82
CA LEU A 108 -8.61 -3.88 9.59
C LEU A 108 -9.10 -2.54 10.16
N PHE A 109 -9.31 -1.57 9.28
CA PHE A 109 -9.74 -0.22 9.66
C PHE A 109 -11.17 -0.22 10.23
N GLY A 110 -12.05 -1.04 9.67
CA GLY A 110 -13.48 -1.02 9.97
C GLY A 110 -14.31 -0.47 8.81
N VAL A 111 -15.56 -0.14 9.09
CA VAL A 111 -16.49 0.38 8.10
C VAL A 111 -16.29 1.89 7.92
N TYR A 112 -16.15 2.32 6.68
CA TYR A 112 -16.06 3.73 6.31
C TYR A 112 -17.12 4.09 5.29
N GLN A 113 -17.75 5.26 5.47
CA GLN A 113 -18.82 5.73 4.60
C GLN A 113 -18.27 6.62 3.48
N TYR A 114 -18.39 6.15 2.24
CA TYR A 114 -18.11 6.92 1.03
C TYR A 114 -19.42 7.44 0.43
N GLY A 115 -19.76 8.68 0.74
CA GLY A 115 -21.05 9.24 0.34
C GLY A 115 -22.22 8.50 0.97
N LYS A 116 -22.91 7.65 0.21
CA LYS A 116 -24.05 6.82 0.70
C LYS A 116 -23.69 5.34 0.86
N THR A 117 -22.48 4.93 0.50
CA THR A 117 -22.04 3.54 0.49
C THR A 117 -21.11 3.27 1.66
N ASN A 118 -21.39 2.27 2.44
CA ASN A 118 -20.54 1.79 3.51
C ASN A 118 -19.60 0.69 2.97
N VAL A 119 -18.31 0.84 3.24
CA VAL A 119 -17.27 -0.07 2.76
C VAL A 119 -16.41 -0.53 3.94
N LEU A 120 -16.22 -1.84 4.08
CA LEU A 120 -15.26 -2.40 5.04
C LEU A 120 -13.86 -2.28 4.47
N LEU A 121 -12.93 -1.66 5.20
CA LEU A 121 -11.59 -1.34 4.72
C LEU A 121 -10.52 -2.22 5.37
N HIS A 122 -9.69 -2.83 4.51
CA HIS A 122 -8.51 -3.57 4.89
C HIS A 122 -7.26 -2.94 4.24
N TYR A 123 -6.21 -2.77 5.03
CA TYR A 123 -4.93 -2.22 4.58
C TYR A 123 -3.80 -3.20 4.82
N TYR A 124 -2.95 -3.33 3.82
CA TYR A 124 -1.74 -4.14 3.81
C TYR A 124 -0.58 -3.24 3.43
N ALA A 125 0.52 -3.31 4.16
CA ALA A 125 1.71 -2.54 3.83
C ALA A 125 2.95 -3.40 3.98
N ARG A 126 3.91 -3.24 3.09
CA ARG A 126 5.17 -3.95 3.09
C ARG A 126 6.33 -3.04 2.76
N TYR A 127 7.44 -3.25 3.44
CA TYR A 127 8.76 -2.79 3.02
C TYR A 127 9.65 -4.01 2.77
N LEU A 128 10.19 -4.11 1.55
CA LEU A 128 11.22 -5.10 1.20
C LEU A 128 12.59 -4.43 1.27
N ASP A 129 13.38 -4.82 2.26
CA ASP A 129 14.74 -4.39 2.51
C ASP A 129 15.68 -5.51 2.08
N VAL A 130 15.91 -5.61 0.76
CA VAL A 130 16.66 -6.67 0.10
C VAL A 130 17.66 -6.05 -0.87
N ASP A 131 18.81 -6.67 -1.01
CA ASP A 131 19.90 -6.18 -1.85
C ASP A 131 20.07 -7.00 -3.13
N SER A 132 19.57 -8.24 -3.16
CA SER A 132 19.77 -9.17 -4.27
C SER A 132 18.46 -9.74 -4.82
N HIS A 133 18.54 -10.27 -6.03
CA HIS A 133 17.47 -11.02 -6.68
C HIS A 133 17.09 -12.28 -5.89
N GLU A 134 18.08 -12.98 -5.30
CA GLU A 134 17.85 -14.19 -4.51
C GLU A 134 17.05 -13.88 -3.23
N ASP A 135 17.44 -12.83 -2.50
CA ASP A 135 16.70 -12.37 -1.32
C ASP A 135 15.26 -11.99 -1.68
N LEU A 136 15.08 -11.37 -2.85
CA LEU A 136 13.77 -11.01 -3.35
C LEU A 136 12.91 -12.25 -3.64
N HIS A 137 13.47 -13.32 -4.13
CA HIS A 137 12.75 -14.60 -4.33
C HIS A 137 12.27 -15.18 -3.01
N GLU A 138 13.09 -15.12 -1.96
CA GLU A 138 12.75 -15.67 -0.64
C GLU A 138 11.70 -14.82 0.10
N LEU A 139 11.81 -13.50 0.01
CA LEU A 139 11.02 -12.57 0.82
C LEU A 139 9.89 -11.87 0.04
N GLY A 140 9.92 -11.91 -1.28
CA GLY A 140 9.04 -11.12 -2.14
C GLY A 140 7.56 -11.46 -2.03
N ARG A 141 7.19 -12.65 -1.52
CA ARG A 141 5.82 -13.06 -1.27
C ARG A 141 5.51 -13.08 0.23
N ALA A 142 4.30 -12.72 0.63
CA ALA A 142 3.81 -12.80 2.00
C ALA A 142 2.46 -13.52 2.07
N ASP A 143 2.48 -14.78 2.49
CA ASP A 143 1.28 -15.61 2.55
C ASP A 143 0.25 -15.13 3.60
N GLN A 144 0.69 -14.32 4.58
CA GLN A 144 -0.19 -13.67 5.56
C GLN A 144 -0.96 -12.47 5.01
N MET A 145 -0.67 -12.02 3.78
CA MET A 145 -1.36 -10.91 3.13
C MET A 145 -2.34 -11.41 2.08
N ALA A 146 -3.64 -11.12 2.26
CA ALA A 146 -4.65 -11.51 1.28
C ALA A 146 -4.47 -10.74 -0.04
N LEU A 147 -4.23 -9.42 0.00
CA LEU A 147 -3.81 -8.64 -1.16
C LEU A 147 -2.30 -8.43 -1.11
N ASP A 148 -1.58 -8.98 -2.06
CA ASP A 148 -0.13 -8.97 -2.12
C ASP A 148 0.38 -8.44 -3.46
N MET A 149 1.52 -7.74 -3.41
CA MET A 149 2.29 -7.31 -4.57
C MET A 149 3.66 -8.00 -4.55
N VAL A 150 3.85 -8.97 -5.43
CA VAL A 150 5.05 -9.80 -5.51
C VAL A 150 5.96 -9.26 -6.59
N PRO A 151 7.09 -8.63 -6.24
CA PRO A 151 8.06 -8.15 -7.21
C PRO A 151 8.97 -9.28 -7.70
N HIS A 152 9.42 -9.15 -8.94
CA HIS A 152 10.46 -9.96 -9.56
C HIS A 152 11.27 -9.02 -10.46
N ASP A 153 12.56 -8.92 -10.21
CA ASP A 153 13.43 -8.05 -10.99
C ASP A 153 14.35 -8.80 -11.96
N SER A 154 14.84 -8.06 -12.93
CA SER A 154 15.92 -8.49 -13.84
C SER A 154 16.71 -7.25 -14.21
N GLY A 155 17.70 -6.92 -13.39
CA GLY A 155 18.45 -5.67 -13.46
C GLY A 155 17.52 -4.45 -13.33
N ARG A 156 17.42 -3.65 -14.40
CA ARG A 156 16.53 -2.47 -14.39
C ARG A 156 15.09 -2.75 -14.82
N LYS A 157 14.70 -4.01 -15.02
CA LYS A 157 13.32 -4.38 -15.35
C LYS A 157 12.66 -4.97 -14.11
N LEU A 158 11.50 -4.45 -13.75
CA LEU A 158 10.69 -4.96 -12.67
C LEU A 158 9.37 -5.51 -13.23
N GLU A 159 9.06 -6.76 -12.90
CA GLU A 159 7.71 -7.30 -12.97
C GLU A 159 7.10 -7.25 -11.58
N LEU A 160 5.90 -6.70 -11.44
CA LEU A 160 5.15 -6.70 -10.20
C LEU A 160 3.83 -7.44 -10.42
N ARG A 161 3.63 -8.53 -9.69
CA ARG A 161 2.41 -9.34 -9.75
C ARG A 161 1.49 -8.99 -8.59
N VAL A 162 0.26 -8.62 -8.91
CA VAL A 162 -0.80 -8.40 -7.93
C VAL A 162 -1.56 -9.70 -7.72
N LEU A 163 -1.68 -10.12 -6.46
CA LEU A 163 -2.35 -11.34 -6.06
C LEU A 163 -3.45 -11.05 -5.04
N TRP A 164 -4.60 -11.70 -5.20
CA TRP A 164 -5.66 -11.79 -4.21
C TRP A 164 -5.82 -13.24 -3.74
N ASN A 165 -5.53 -13.52 -2.46
CA ASN A 165 -5.50 -14.87 -1.90
C ASN A 165 -4.66 -15.84 -2.78
N GLY A 166 -3.48 -15.37 -3.22
CA GLY A 166 -2.56 -16.13 -4.07
C GLY A 166 -2.97 -16.26 -5.55
N LYS A 167 -4.10 -15.68 -5.97
CA LYS A 167 -4.58 -15.70 -7.36
C LYS A 167 -4.30 -14.37 -8.05
N PRO A 168 -3.88 -14.37 -9.34
CA PRO A 168 -3.66 -13.14 -10.09
C PRO A 168 -4.91 -12.24 -10.14
N VAL A 169 -4.69 -10.93 -10.01
CA VAL A 169 -5.72 -9.89 -10.17
C VAL A 169 -5.49 -9.16 -11.48
N PRO A 170 -6.24 -9.46 -12.55
CA PRO A 170 -6.18 -8.72 -13.81
C PRO A 170 -6.86 -7.35 -13.67
N ASP A 171 -6.55 -6.45 -14.61
CA ASP A 171 -7.14 -5.12 -14.75
C ASP A 171 -7.05 -4.23 -13.49
N SER A 172 -6.16 -4.56 -12.55
CA SER A 172 -5.89 -3.76 -11.35
C SER A 172 -4.95 -2.60 -11.68
N VAL A 173 -5.28 -1.42 -11.16
CA VAL A 173 -4.40 -0.25 -11.32
C VAL A 173 -3.34 -0.26 -10.23
N VAL A 174 -2.07 -0.22 -10.65
CA VAL A 174 -0.91 -0.07 -9.77
C VAL A 174 -0.37 1.36 -9.92
N HIS A 175 -0.47 2.13 -8.85
CA HIS A 175 0.13 3.46 -8.75
C HIS A 175 1.58 3.33 -8.33
N VAL A 176 2.50 3.89 -9.12
CA VAL A 176 3.93 3.85 -8.85
C VAL A 176 4.46 5.26 -8.61
N ARG A 177 5.26 5.43 -7.57
CA ARG A 177 6.03 6.64 -7.31
C ARG A 177 7.49 6.26 -7.09
N GLY A 178 8.40 7.12 -7.52
CA GLY A 178 9.85 6.90 -7.41
C GLY A 178 10.63 8.20 -7.31
N PRO A 179 11.98 8.12 -7.40
CA PRO A 179 12.87 9.27 -7.33
C PRO A 179 12.55 10.35 -8.35
N LYS A 180 13.04 11.57 -8.10
CA LYS A 180 12.89 12.75 -8.97
C LYS A 180 11.45 13.05 -9.39
N GLY A 181 10.47 12.68 -8.54
CA GLY A 181 9.05 12.94 -8.80
C GLY A 181 8.41 12.00 -9.82
N TYR A 182 9.03 10.84 -10.11
CA TYR A 182 8.42 9.82 -10.94
C TYR A 182 7.05 9.40 -10.41
N LYS A 183 6.04 9.46 -11.27
CA LYS A 183 4.66 9.05 -10.98
C LYS A 183 4.08 8.42 -12.23
N HIS A 184 3.60 7.19 -12.12
CA HIS A 184 2.95 6.50 -13.22
C HIS A 184 1.88 5.54 -12.71
N ASN A 185 0.88 5.26 -13.55
CA ASN A 185 -0.15 4.24 -13.27
C ASN A 185 -0.03 3.15 -14.33
N PHE A 186 0.05 1.92 -13.88
CA PHE A 186 0.05 0.74 -14.73
C PHE A 186 -1.22 -0.07 -14.48
N THR A 187 -1.69 -0.79 -15.49
CA THR A 187 -2.79 -1.74 -15.34
C THR A 187 -2.23 -3.15 -15.50
N THR A 188 -2.60 -4.05 -14.60
CA THR A 188 -2.17 -5.45 -14.65
C THR A 188 -2.74 -6.16 -15.86
N ASP A 189 -1.93 -7.02 -16.47
CA ASP A 189 -2.35 -7.91 -17.55
C ASP A 189 -3.24 -9.07 -17.03
N LYS A 190 -3.64 -10.00 -17.92
CA LYS A 190 -4.47 -11.19 -17.58
C LYS A 190 -3.80 -12.12 -16.53
N ARG A 191 -2.49 -11.99 -16.34
CA ARG A 191 -1.72 -12.74 -15.35
C ARG A 191 -1.50 -11.95 -14.04
N GLY A 192 -2.15 -10.78 -13.91
CA GLY A 192 -2.00 -9.88 -12.78
C GLY A 192 -0.66 -9.15 -12.76
N ILE A 193 0.04 -8.99 -13.89
CA ILE A 193 1.41 -8.49 -13.94
C ILE A 193 1.44 -7.09 -14.58
N VAL A 194 2.17 -6.18 -13.94
CA VAL A 194 2.68 -4.95 -14.57
C VAL A 194 4.19 -5.07 -14.78
N ARG A 195 4.70 -4.39 -15.83
CA ARG A 195 6.12 -4.34 -16.17
C ARG A 195 6.57 -2.91 -16.31
N LEU A 196 7.68 -2.58 -15.66
CA LEU A 196 8.25 -1.25 -15.75
C LEU A 196 9.78 -1.31 -15.82
N THR A 197 10.37 -0.26 -16.36
CA THR A 197 11.82 -0.07 -16.36
C THR A 197 12.17 0.96 -15.30
N ILE A 198 13.15 0.62 -14.45
CA ILE A 198 13.68 1.47 -13.40
C ILE A 198 14.65 2.47 -14.04
N GLY A 199 14.23 3.73 -14.14
CA GLY A 199 15.03 4.80 -14.76
C GLY A 199 16.05 5.40 -13.80
N GLU A 200 15.71 5.53 -12.53
CA GLU A 200 16.52 6.18 -11.51
C GLU A 200 16.68 5.26 -10.30
N ASP A 201 17.87 5.29 -9.68
CA ASP A 201 18.16 4.52 -8.47
C ASP A 201 17.51 5.19 -7.26
N GLY A 202 16.90 4.39 -6.40
CA GLY A 202 16.33 4.87 -5.14
C GLY A 202 15.05 4.17 -4.72
N GLU A 203 14.37 4.76 -3.75
CA GLU A 203 13.17 4.21 -3.15
C GLU A 203 11.95 4.36 -4.08
N TYR A 204 11.26 3.26 -4.31
CA TYR A 204 10.01 3.19 -5.04
C TYR A 204 8.87 2.78 -4.13
N SER A 205 7.69 3.32 -4.38
CA SER A 205 6.45 2.89 -3.74
C SER A 205 5.42 2.49 -4.78
N PHE A 206 4.73 1.41 -4.46
CA PHE A 206 3.65 0.82 -5.25
C PHE A 206 2.39 0.77 -4.42
N ARG A 207 1.25 1.00 -5.03
CA ARG A 207 -0.04 0.90 -4.38
C ARG A 207 -1.08 0.35 -5.34
N THR A 208 -1.90 -0.57 -4.86
CA THR A 208 -3.05 -1.11 -5.59
C THR A 208 -4.22 -1.34 -4.65
N SER A 209 -5.41 -1.53 -5.22
CA SER A 209 -6.61 -1.88 -4.45
C SER A 209 -7.40 -2.96 -5.18
N PHE A 210 -8.08 -3.78 -4.38
CA PHE A 210 -9.01 -4.81 -4.84
C PHE A 210 -10.33 -4.65 -4.07
N GLU A 211 -11.46 -4.76 -4.75
CA GLU A 211 -12.78 -4.63 -4.13
C GLU A 211 -13.61 -5.89 -4.31
N GLU A 212 -14.09 -6.44 -3.20
CA GLU A 212 -15.07 -7.53 -3.21
C GLU A 212 -16.47 -6.93 -3.12
N GLN A 213 -17.32 -7.30 -4.06
CA GLN A 213 -18.77 -6.99 -4.06
C GLN A 213 -19.48 -7.94 -3.09
N LYS A 214 -19.21 -7.77 -1.79
CA LYS A 214 -19.71 -8.64 -0.72
C LYS A 214 -20.22 -7.77 0.42
N ALA A 215 -21.54 -7.77 0.61
CA ALA A 215 -22.17 -7.12 1.75
C ALA A 215 -22.03 -7.96 3.03
N GLY A 216 -22.06 -7.30 4.18
CA GLY A 216 -21.97 -7.95 5.47
C GLY A 216 -22.15 -7.00 6.64
N LYS A 217 -21.71 -7.46 7.83
CA LYS A 217 -21.74 -6.70 9.08
C LYS A 217 -20.38 -6.82 9.79
N HIS A 218 -19.87 -5.71 10.30
CA HIS A 218 -18.69 -5.65 11.15
C HIS A 218 -19.04 -4.88 12.44
N GLY A 219 -18.99 -5.56 13.59
CA GLY A 219 -19.57 -5.02 14.81
C GLY A 219 -21.08 -4.74 14.64
N GLU A 220 -21.51 -3.51 14.91
CA GLU A 220 -22.88 -3.06 14.68
C GLU A 220 -23.13 -2.43 13.30
N GLU A 221 -22.08 -2.19 12.50
CA GLU A 221 -22.15 -1.50 11.23
C GLU A 221 -22.34 -2.45 10.04
N GLN A 222 -23.26 -2.12 9.14
CA GLN A 222 -23.45 -2.84 7.88
C GLN A 222 -22.59 -2.22 6.79
N TYR A 223 -22.08 -3.05 5.87
CA TYR A 223 -21.33 -2.62 4.69
C TYR A 223 -21.83 -3.33 3.42
N GLU A 224 -21.62 -2.70 2.28
CA GLU A 224 -22.09 -3.17 0.96
C GLU A 224 -20.96 -3.84 0.16
N SER A 225 -19.71 -3.42 0.39
CA SER A 225 -18.51 -4.01 -0.22
C SER A 225 -17.33 -4.03 0.74
N ILE A 226 -16.27 -4.76 0.36
CA ILE A 226 -15.02 -4.81 1.11
C ILE A 226 -13.91 -4.29 0.20
N ARG A 227 -13.15 -3.29 0.66
CA ARG A 227 -12.00 -2.77 -0.09
C ARG A 227 -10.70 -3.16 0.60
N HIS A 228 -9.83 -3.76 -0.17
CA HIS A 228 -8.47 -4.11 0.20
C HIS A 228 -7.51 -3.16 -0.49
N THR A 229 -6.60 -2.56 0.25
CA THR A 229 -5.56 -1.68 -0.30
C THR A 229 -4.21 -2.17 0.15
N ALA A 230 -3.30 -2.38 -0.80
CA ALA A 230 -1.93 -2.79 -0.52
C ALA A 230 -0.93 -1.71 -0.96
N THR A 231 0.10 -1.52 -0.14
CA THR A 231 1.28 -0.72 -0.45
C THR A 231 2.54 -1.58 -0.34
N LEU A 232 3.50 -1.32 -1.22
CA LEU A 232 4.83 -1.93 -1.20
C LEU A 232 5.86 -0.82 -1.37
N MET A 233 6.91 -0.86 -0.58
CA MET A 233 8.09 -0.02 -0.74
C MET A 233 9.35 -0.87 -0.84
N MET A 234 10.29 -0.45 -1.66
CA MET A 234 11.62 -1.06 -1.81
C MET A 234 12.58 -0.11 -2.51
N THR A 235 13.87 -0.34 -2.34
CA THR A 235 14.92 0.35 -3.11
C THR A 235 15.20 -0.42 -4.40
N LEU A 236 15.31 0.28 -5.52
CA LEU A 236 15.56 -0.29 -6.86
C LEU A 236 16.60 0.53 -7.61
N PRO A 237 17.35 -0.07 -8.57
CA PRO A 237 17.40 -1.51 -8.86
C PRO A 237 18.08 -2.28 -7.73
N LEU A 238 17.89 -3.60 -7.69
CA LEU A 238 18.67 -4.48 -6.82
C LEU A 238 20.06 -4.70 -7.43
N SER A 239 21.02 -5.09 -6.61
CA SER A 239 22.36 -5.50 -7.05
C SER A 239 22.25 -6.80 -7.85
N GLU A 240 23.08 -6.93 -8.90
CA GLU A 240 23.22 -8.16 -9.66
C GLU A 240 24.05 -9.19 -8.87
#